data_91e925ac8fa6f3dd5ddb7efdf1f72119
#
_entry.id   91e925ac8fa6f3dd5ddb7efdf1f72119
#
_cell.length_a   1.000
_cell.length_b   1.000
_cell.length_c   1.000
_cell.angle_alpha   90.00
_cell.angle_beta   90.00
_cell.angle_gamma   90.00
#
_symmetry.space_group_name_H-M   'P 1'
#
loop_
_entity.id
_entity.type
_entity.pdbx_description
1 polymer ?
#
loop_
_entity_poly.entity_id
_entity_poly.type
_entity_poly.pdbx_seq_one_letter_code
_entity_poly.pdbx_strand_id
1 'polypeptide(L)'
;CKSIMQSSSNLFPVALISAERRGDLSEDVYRLKPGNSPDGTVELAVTRLGLADVPENRGTPVILLHGSFSNRRFWYSPKGIGLGAYLARRGFDVWIPEMRGHGLSKRNQAYARNRVADYARYDLPAIGAFVREQSAQIPHWIGHSLGGTTLAAALGGQYLGAPAVASVALFGCQVSRNYWPLKIPPVEWGGRFILKRMAEVSGARFKRGPEDEPVGVLIETMRWHGLFGRFGDTERDWWKGLADVDVPLLAVSAAGDHQDPDW
;
A
#
# COMPACT_ATOMS: atom_id res chain seq x y z
N CYS A 1 29.84 15.63 -18.32
CA CYS A 1 28.45 15.72 -18.72
C CYS A 1 27.65 14.73 -17.89
N LYS A 2 26.90 15.18 -16.87
CA LYS A 2 25.87 14.35 -16.23
C LYS A 2 24.75 14.21 -17.25
N SER A 3 24.58 13.01 -17.82
CA SER A 3 23.38 12.68 -18.57
C SER A 3 22.18 12.92 -17.64
N ILE A 4 21.35 13.89 -17.98
CA ILE A 4 20.07 14.08 -17.31
C ILE A 4 19.24 12.88 -17.75
N MET A 5 19.15 11.86 -16.90
CA MET A 5 18.22 10.74 -17.14
C MET A 5 16.81 11.33 -17.23
N GLN A 6 16.20 11.19 -18.38
CA GLN A 6 14.84 11.63 -18.62
C GLN A 6 13.91 10.87 -17.65
N SER A 7 13.04 11.60 -16.96
CA SER A 7 12.05 10.97 -16.06
C SER A 7 11.13 10.04 -16.86
N SER A 8 10.79 8.89 -16.27
CA SER A 8 9.77 7.98 -16.82
C SER A 8 8.34 8.49 -16.62
N SER A 9 8.17 9.69 -16.09
CA SER A 9 6.87 10.34 -15.88
C SER A 9 6.97 11.83 -16.17
N ASN A 10 5.87 12.41 -16.66
CA ASN A 10 5.71 13.85 -16.82
C ASN A 10 5.12 14.52 -15.57
N LEU A 11 4.63 13.74 -14.60
CA LEU A 11 3.94 14.25 -13.39
C LEU A 11 4.94 14.61 -12.28
N PHE A 12 5.96 13.77 -12.07
CA PHE A 12 6.98 13.93 -11.03
C PHE A 12 8.20 13.05 -11.36
N PRO A 13 9.33 13.22 -10.64
CA PRO A 13 10.53 12.43 -10.93
C PRO A 13 10.30 10.93 -10.73
N VAL A 14 10.49 10.16 -11.79
CA VAL A 14 10.45 8.69 -11.80
C VAL A 14 11.65 8.16 -12.56
N ALA A 15 12.35 7.20 -11.97
CA ALA A 15 13.47 6.51 -12.59
C ALA A 15 13.18 5.00 -12.70
N LEU A 16 13.40 4.43 -13.87
CA LEU A 16 13.50 2.98 -14.04
C LEU A 16 14.85 2.55 -13.45
N ILE A 17 14.83 1.74 -12.40
CA ILE A 17 16.05 1.32 -11.67
C ILE A 17 16.46 -0.11 -11.97
N SER A 18 15.56 -0.93 -12.50
CA SER A 18 15.83 -2.30 -12.94
C SER A 18 14.79 -2.70 -13.97
N ALA A 19 15.25 -3.43 -15.00
CA ALA A 19 14.39 -4.08 -15.99
C ALA A 19 14.98 -5.48 -16.23
N GLU A 20 14.27 -6.50 -15.79
CA GLU A 20 14.75 -7.86 -15.80
C GLU A 20 13.73 -8.81 -16.43
N ARG A 21 14.23 -9.82 -17.14
CA ARG A 21 13.42 -10.96 -17.57
C ARG A 21 13.53 -12.08 -16.52
N ARG A 22 12.39 -12.58 -16.07
CA ARG A 22 12.29 -13.69 -15.14
C ARG A 22 11.40 -14.80 -15.72
N GLY A 23 12.04 -15.66 -16.52
CA GLY A 23 11.32 -16.68 -17.28
C GLY A 23 10.43 -16.05 -18.34
N ASP A 24 9.14 -16.30 -18.25
CA ASP A 24 8.10 -15.75 -19.12
C ASP A 24 7.60 -14.35 -18.73
N LEU A 25 8.08 -13.81 -17.61
CA LEU A 25 7.69 -12.50 -17.10
C LEU A 25 8.79 -11.46 -17.29
N SER A 26 8.40 -10.21 -17.53
CA SER A 26 9.22 -9.02 -17.33
C SER A 26 8.97 -8.43 -15.95
N GLU A 27 10.03 -8.00 -15.27
CA GLU A 27 10.00 -7.31 -13.98
C GLU A 27 10.71 -5.97 -14.15
N ASP A 28 9.95 -4.87 -14.20
CA ASP A 28 10.48 -3.52 -14.26
C ASP A 28 10.28 -2.85 -12.90
N VAL A 29 11.31 -2.28 -12.32
CA VAL A 29 11.23 -1.59 -11.03
C VAL A 29 11.46 -0.09 -11.23
N TYR A 30 10.47 0.68 -10.83
CA TYR A 30 10.50 2.15 -10.85
C TYR A 30 10.70 2.68 -9.45
N ARG A 31 11.40 3.82 -9.36
CA ARG A 31 11.51 4.64 -8.16
C ARG A 31 10.80 5.96 -8.38
N LEU A 32 9.74 6.19 -7.61
CA LEU A 32 8.93 7.39 -7.65
C LEU A 32 9.34 8.35 -6.53
N LYS A 33 9.38 9.64 -6.86
CA LYS A 33 9.53 10.72 -5.89
C LYS A 33 8.23 11.53 -5.86
N PRO A 34 7.25 11.19 -4.99
CA PRO A 34 5.95 11.85 -4.98
C PRO A 34 6.10 13.36 -4.73
N GLY A 35 5.55 14.18 -5.64
CA GLY A 35 5.61 15.64 -5.51
C GLY A 35 4.62 16.22 -4.51
N ASN A 36 3.68 15.43 -4.03
CA ASN A 36 2.62 15.84 -3.11
C ASN A 36 2.93 15.56 -1.63
N SER A 37 4.03 14.87 -1.32
CA SER A 37 4.42 14.55 0.07
C SER A 37 5.11 15.73 0.74
N PRO A 38 4.76 16.10 2.00
CA PRO A 38 5.47 17.12 2.76
C PRO A 38 6.89 16.67 3.14
N ASP A 39 7.19 15.38 3.18
CA ASP A 39 8.54 14.84 3.32
C ASP A 39 9.12 14.59 1.93
N GLY A 40 9.96 15.51 1.47
CA GLY A 40 10.63 15.43 0.16
C GLY A 40 11.69 14.33 0.05
N THR A 41 11.96 13.58 1.13
CA THR A 41 12.90 12.44 1.13
C THR A 41 12.22 11.11 0.81
N VAL A 42 10.90 11.10 0.63
CA VAL A 42 10.15 9.91 0.27
C VAL A 42 10.50 9.46 -1.14
N GLU A 43 10.89 8.19 -1.26
CA GLU A 43 11.09 7.50 -2.52
C GLU A 43 10.36 6.15 -2.46
N LEU A 44 9.38 5.96 -3.34
CA LEU A 44 8.58 4.73 -3.42
C LEU A 44 9.11 3.84 -4.53
N ALA A 45 9.21 2.56 -4.29
CA ALA A 45 9.45 1.57 -5.32
C ALA A 45 8.14 1.00 -5.84
N VAL A 46 8.01 0.87 -7.15
CA VAL A 46 6.86 0.25 -7.81
C VAL A 46 7.38 -0.76 -8.82
N THR A 47 7.02 -2.01 -8.64
CA THR A 47 7.35 -3.09 -9.57
C THR A 47 6.22 -3.27 -10.56
N ARG A 48 6.52 -3.31 -11.84
CA ARG A 48 5.60 -3.65 -12.91
C ARG A 48 5.91 -5.05 -13.42
N LEU A 49 4.91 -5.93 -13.44
CA LEU A 49 5.01 -7.27 -14.00
C LEU A 49 4.14 -7.39 -15.24
N GLY A 50 4.65 -8.07 -16.26
CA GLY A 50 3.93 -8.40 -17.47
C GLY A 50 4.55 -9.59 -18.18
N LEU A 51 3.98 -10.01 -19.31
CA LEU A 51 4.59 -11.02 -20.17
C LEU A 51 5.82 -10.44 -20.89
N ALA A 52 6.93 -11.19 -20.85
CA ALA A 52 8.20 -10.71 -21.41
C ALA A 52 8.18 -10.54 -22.93
N ASP A 53 7.41 -11.36 -23.63
CA ASP A 53 7.40 -11.40 -25.10
C ASP A 53 6.32 -10.49 -25.74
N VAL A 54 5.51 -9.79 -24.91
CA VAL A 54 4.45 -8.88 -25.38
C VAL A 54 4.42 -7.58 -24.56
N PRO A 55 5.53 -6.83 -24.49
CA PRO A 55 5.63 -5.66 -23.61
C PRO A 55 4.68 -4.52 -24.03
N GLU A 56 4.27 -4.47 -25.28
CA GLU A 56 3.42 -3.41 -25.83
C GLU A 56 1.92 -3.67 -25.65
N ASN A 57 1.51 -4.93 -25.41
CA ASN A 57 0.12 -5.34 -25.25
C ASN A 57 -0.19 -5.70 -23.80
N ARG A 58 0.14 -4.83 -22.86
CA ARG A 58 -0.28 -4.98 -21.48
C ARG A 58 -1.75 -4.60 -21.37
N GLY A 59 -2.53 -5.49 -20.74
CA GLY A 59 -3.97 -5.30 -20.57
C GLY A 59 -4.31 -4.32 -19.47
N THR A 60 -5.44 -4.55 -18.83
CA THR A 60 -5.96 -3.68 -17.77
C THR A 60 -5.01 -3.60 -16.58
N PRO A 61 -4.68 -2.40 -16.07
CA PRO A 61 -3.78 -2.23 -14.94
C PRO A 61 -4.43 -2.67 -13.61
N VAL A 62 -3.66 -3.43 -12.82
CA VAL A 62 -4.03 -3.87 -11.47
C VAL A 62 -2.93 -3.50 -10.50
N ILE A 63 -3.26 -2.76 -9.44
CA ILE A 63 -2.34 -2.38 -8.37
C ILE A 63 -2.54 -3.31 -7.18
N LEU A 64 -1.46 -3.92 -6.68
CA LEU A 64 -1.47 -4.87 -5.58
C LEU A 64 -0.74 -4.29 -4.37
N LEU A 65 -1.48 -4.00 -3.28
CA LEU A 65 -0.93 -3.41 -2.04
C LEU A 65 -0.69 -4.49 -0.99
N HIS A 66 0.55 -4.59 -0.51
CA HIS A 66 0.94 -5.55 0.53
C HIS A 66 0.47 -5.13 1.94
N GLY A 67 0.43 -6.10 2.87
CA GLY A 67 0.10 -5.87 4.27
C GLY A 67 1.29 -5.43 5.13
N SER A 68 1.04 -5.32 6.45
CA SER A 68 2.08 -5.00 7.45
C SER A 68 3.22 -6.00 7.42
N PHE A 69 4.43 -5.54 7.77
CA PHE A 69 5.65 -6.36 7.85
C PHE A 69 6.02 -7.08 6.57
N SER A 70 5.47 -6.66 5.43
CA SER A 70 5.58 -7.35 4.15
C SER A 70 6.11 -6.42 3.06
N ASN A 71 6.35 -6.96 1.88
CA ASN A 71 6.81 -6.25 0.70
C ASN A 71 6.22 -6.88 -0.58
N ARG A 72 6.69 -6.46 -1.75
CA ARG A 72 6.21 -6.99 -3.03
C ARG A 72 6.23 -8.51 -3.15
N ARG A 73 7.12 -9.21 -2.40
CA ARG A 73 7.25 -10.68 -2.47
C ARG A 73 6.05 -11.43 -1.89
N PHE A 74 5.15 -10.74 -1.21
CA PHE A 74 3.84 -11.28 -0.85
C PHE A 74 3.01 -11.64 -2.10
N TRP A 75 3.10 -10.82 -3.14
CA TRP A 75 2.28 -10.96 -4.34
C TRP A 75 2.91 -11.87 -5.40
N TYR A 76 4.23 -12.01 -5.41
CA TYR A 76 4.94 -12.92 -6.30
C TYR A 76 6.33 -13.28 -5.78
N SER A 77 6.79 -14.47 -6.10
CA SER A 77 8.14 -14.93 -5.80
C SER A 77 9.06 -14.77 -7.02
N PRO A 78 10.40 -14.81 -6.84
CA PRO A 78 11.35 -14.84 -7.95
C PRO A 78 11.18 -16.04 -8.90
N LYS A 79 10.46 -17.10 -8.42
CA LYS A 79 10.13 -18.30 -9.22
C LYS A 79 8.88 -18.10 -10.10
N GLY A 80 8.31 -16.89 -10.15
CA GLY A 80 7.10 -16.61 -10.91
C GLY A 80 5.83 -17.26 -10.35
N ILE A 81 5.74 -17.41 -9.01
CA ILE A 81 4.57 -17.96 -8.30
C ILE A 81 3.94 -16.82 -7.50
N GLY A 82 2.62 -16.80 -7.40
CA GLY A 82 1.81 -15.84 -6.64
C GLY A 82 0.78 -15.14 -7.52
N LEU A 83 -0.13 -14.39 -6.86
CA LEU A 83 -1.24 -13.72 -7.55
C LEU A 83 -0.75 -12.73 -8.61
N GLY A 84 0.29 -11.96 -8.32
CA GLY A 84 0.85 -11.00 -9.28
C GLY A 84 1.35 -11.69 -10.56
N ALA A 85 2.09 -12.80 -10.41
CA ALA A 85 2.55 -13.58 -11.57
C ALA A 85 1.39 -14.24 -12.32
N TYR A 86 0.37 -14.73 -11.60
CA TYR A 86 -0.83 -15.31 -12.20
C TYR A 86 -1.59 -14.28 -13.05
N LEU A 87 -1.83 -13.09 -12.51
CA LEU A 87 -2.53 -12.02 -13.23
C LEU A 87 -1.73 -11.54 -14.45
N ALA A 88 -0.41 -11.38 -14.33
CA ALA A 88 0.45 -11.01 -15.46
C ALA A 88 0.35 -12.03 -16.60
N ARG A 89 0.35 -13.33 -16.29
CA ARG A 89 0.14 -14.40 -17.28
C ARG A 89 -1.25 -14.42 -17.90
N ARG A 90 -2.23 -13.84 -17.22
CA ARG A 90 -3.59 -13.64 -17.76
C ARG A 90 -3.72 -12.36 -18.56
N GLY A 91 -2.61 -11.66 -18.81
CA GLY A 91 -2.58 -10.47 -19.65
C GLY A 91 -2.85 -9.15 -18.95
N PHE A 92 -2.99 -9.16 -17.59
CA PHE A 92 -3.09 -7.92 -16.83
C PHE A 92 -1.75 -7.19 -16.77
N ASP A 93 -1.80 -5.86 -16.72
CA ASP A 93 -0.66 -5.00 -16.40
C ASP A 93 -0.56 -4.85 -14.87
N VAL A 94 0.33 -5.62 -14.25
CA VAL A 94 0.38 -5.74 -12.79
C VAL A 94 1.38 -4.79 -12.18
N TRP A 95 0.94 -3.99 -11.22
CA TRP A 95 1.74 -2.98 -10.53
C TRP A 95 1.77 -3.27 -9.03
N ILE A 96 2.95 -3.40 -8.46
CA ILE A 96 3.16 -3.78 -7.06
C ILE A 96 4.01 -2.72 -6.38
N PRO A 97 3.38 -1.68 -5.80
CA PRO A 97 4.08 -0.70 -4.99
C PRO A 97 4.48 -1.28 -3.64
N GLU A 98 5.56 -0.75 -3.10
CA GLU A 98 6.00 -0.99 -1.73
C GLU A 98 5.84 0.29 -0.90
N MET A 99 5.27 0.16 0.29
CA MET A 99 5.05 1.30 1.19
C MET A 99 6.38 1.91 1.64
N ARG A 100 6.37 3.16 2.10
CA ARG A 100 7.57 3.88 2.57
C ARG A 100 8.38 3.03 3.53
N GLY A 101 9.65 2.81 3.23
CA GLY A 101 10.58 2.06 4.05
C GLY A 101 10.45 0.53 3.98
N HIS A 102 9.60 0.00 3.10
CA HIS A 102 9.45 -1.44 2.87
C HIS A 102 10.12 -1.87 1.57
N GLY A 103 10.74 -3.03 1.59
CA GLY A 103 11.37 -3.63 0.41
C GLY A 103 12.37 -2.70 -0.28
N LEU A 104 12.09 -2.34 -1.53
CA LEU A 104 12.92 -1.42 -2.32
C LEU A 104 12.59 0.06 -2.10
N SER A 105 11.48 0.39 -1.43
CA SER A 105 11.17 1.75 -1.01
C SER A 105 12.09 2.16 0.12
N LYS A 106 12.87 3.22 -0.09
CA LYS A 106 13.82 3.68 0.92
C LYS A 106 13.12 4.20 2.17
N ARG A 107 13.77 4.05 3.32
CA ARG A 107 13.36 4.75 4.54
C ARG A 107 13.55 6.25 4.34
N ASN A 108 12.48 7.01 4.50
CA ASN A 108 12.49 8.46 4.47
C ASN A 108 13.02 9.04 5.79
N GLN A 109 13.34 10.32 5.83
CA GLN A 109 13.86 10.98 7.02
C GLN A 109 12.91 10.88 8.22
N ALA A 110 11.60 10.96 7.99
CA ALA A 110 10.59 10.86 9.03
C ALA A 110 10.04 9.43 9.24
N TYR A 111 10.79 8.38 8.86
CA TYR A 111 10.34 6.99 8.82
C TYR A 111 9.54 6.56 10.05
N ALA A 112 10.07 6.76 11.25
CA ALA A 112 9.38 6.38 12.50
C ALA A 112 7.99 7.04 12.68
N ARG A 113 7.75 8.17 12.03
CA ARG A 113 6.50 8.96 12.09
C ARG A 113 5.54 8.68 10.94
N ASN A 114 5.91 7.83 10.00
CA ASN A 114 5.02 7.43 8.91
C ASN A 114 3.73 6.84 9.47
N ARG A 115 2.61 7.18 8.87
CA ARG A 115 1.27 6.77 9.27
C ARG A 115 0.50 6.23 8.07
N VAL A 116 -0.55 5.48 8.32
CA VAL A 116 -1.50 5.07 7.27
C VAL A 116 -2.10 6.30 6.58
N ALA A 117 -2.35 7.38 7.34
CA ALA A 117 -2.80 8.65 6.78
C ALA A 117 -1.85 9.20 5.70
N ASP A 118 -0.53 9.07 5.90
CA ASP A 118 0.46 9.54 4.93
C ASP A 118 0.46 8.67 3.67
N TYR A 119 0.33 7.35 3.82
CA TYR A 119 0.20 6.41 2.70
C TYR A 119 -1.07 6.67 1.90
N ALA A 120 -2.21 6.81 2.58
CA ALA A 120 -3.51 7.04 1.96
C ALA A 120 -3.58 8.38 1.22
N ARG A 121 -3.05 9.45 1.84
CA ARG A 121 -3.17 10.83 1.35
C ARG A 121 -2.16 11.17 0.26
N TYR A 122 -0.94 10.61 0.33
CA TYR A 122 0.15 11.01 -0.54
C TYR A 122 0.61 9.90 -1.48
N ASP A 123 0.85 8.69 -0.95
CA ASP A 123 1.48 7.63 -1.72
C ASP A 123 0.51 7.01 -2.73
N LEU A 124 -0.68 6.59 -2.30
CA LEU A 124 -1.63 5.95 -3.20
C LEU A 124 -2.08 6.86 -4.35
N PRO A 125 -2.40 8.16 -4.14
CA PRO A 125 -2.69 9.05 -5.25
C PRO A 125 -1.53 9.21 -6.25
N ALA A 126 -0.28 9.30 -5.76
CA ALA A 126 0.88 9.41 -6.64
C ALA A 126 1.11 8.12 -7.44
N ILE A 127 0.99 6.95 -6.80
CA ILE A 127 1.08 5.64 -7.46
C ILE A 127 -0.02 5.50 -8.51
N GLY A 128 -1.27 5.80 -8.16
CA GLY A 128 -2.41 5.72 -9.09
C GLY A 128 -2.25 6.63 -10.30
N ALA A 129 -1.78 7.86 -10.08
CA ALA A 129 -1.50 8.81 -11.16
C ALA A 129 -0.41 8.29 -12.09
N PHE A 130 0.69 7.75 -11.55
CA PHE A 130 1.77 7.17 -12.35
C PHE A 130 1.30 5.94 -13.15
N VAL A 131 0.58 5.02 -12.53
CA VAL A 131 0.05 3.83 -13.22
C VAL A 131 -0.90 4.24 -14.34
N ARG A 132 -1.78 5.20 -14.08
CA ARG A 132 -2.69 5.72 -15.11
C ARG A 132 -1.96 6.40 -16.26
N GLU A 133 -0.90 7.17 -15.98
CA GLU A 133 -0.05 7.77 -17.01
C GLU A 133 0.60 6.70 -17.90
N GLN A 134 1.13 5.63 -17.30
CA GLN A 134 1.83 4.56 -18.01
C GLN A 134 0.90 3.63 -18.80
N SER A 135 -0.31 3.39 -18.30
CA SER A 135 -1.27 2.45 -18.89
C SER A 135 -2.36 3.11 -19.75
N ALA A 136 -2.52 4.44 -19.63
CA ALA A 136 -3.63 5.21 -20.20
C ALA A 136 -5.03 4.69 -19.77
N GLN A 137 -5.11 3.91 -18.68
CA GLN A 137 -6.33 3.31 -18.16
C GLN A 137 -6.47 3.55 -16.66
N ILE A 138 -7.71 3.48 -16.14
CA ILE A 138 -7.99 3.56 -14.71
C ILE A 138 -7.69 2.19 -14.08
N PRO A 139 -6.81 2.11 -13.05
CA PRO A 139 -6.43 0.84 -12.45
C PRO A 139 -7.51 0.25 -11.55
N HIS A 140 -7.54 -1.09 -11.48
CA HIS A 140 -8.14 -1.84 -10.39
C HIS A 140 -7.16 -1.91 -9.22
N TRP A 141 -7.68 -1.96 -7.99
CA TRP A 141 -6.86 -1.98 -6.80
C TRP A 141 -7.18 -3.21 -5.95
N ILE A 142 -6.14 -3.90 -5.51
CA ILE A 142 -6.25 -5.04 -4.59
C ILE A 142 -5.38 -4.73 -3.37
N GLY A 143 -5.96 -4.77 -2.18
CA GLY A 143 -5.25 -4.55 -0.93
C GLY A 143 -5.40 -5.73 0.03
N HIS A 144 -4.29 -6.13 0.64
CA HIS A 144 -4.27 -7.15 1.69
C HIS A 144 -3.93 -6.52 3.04
N SER A 145 -4.69 -6.86 4.09
CA SER A 145 -4.43 -6.43 5.46
C SER A 145 -4.23 -4.90 5.53
N LEU A 146 -3.10 -4.41 6.05
CA LEU A 146 -2.78 -2.97 6.11
C LEU A 146 -2.86 -2.27 4.73
N GLY A 147 -2.51 -2.95 3.64
CA GLY A 147 -2.64 -2.40 2.29
C GLY A 147 -4.08 -2.12 1.92
N GLY A 148 -5.00 -3.02 2.28
CA GLY A 148 -6.44 -2.80 2.10
C GLY A 148 -7.00 -1.75 3.06
N THR A 149 -6.55 -1.74 4.32
CA THR A 149 -6.91 -0.68 5.29
C THR A 149 -6.46 0.70 4.79
N THR A 150 -5.27 0.79 4.21
CA THR A 150 -4.75 2.03 3.60
C THR A 150 -5.60 2.45 2.40
N LEU A 151 -6.01 1.51 1.57
CA LEU A 151 -6.88 1.77 0.43
C LEU A 151 -8.27 2.24 0.88
N ALA A 152 -8.86 1.59 1.90
CA ALA A 152 -10.10 2.04 2.52
C ALA A 152 -9.97 3.46 3.12
N ALA A 153 -8.84 3.76 3.75
CA ALA A 153 -8.54 5.11 4.24
C ALA A 153 -8.45 6.14 3.12
N ALA A 154 -7.84 5.77 1.98
CA ALA A 154 -7.73 6.66 0.83
C ALA A 154 -9.09 6.94 0.18
N LEU A 155 -9.95 5.94 0.10
CA LEU A 155 -11.32 6.10 -0.42
C LEU A 155 -12.20 6.89 0.55
N GLY A 156 -12.28 6.48 1.81
CA GLY A 156 -13.07 7.18 2.83
C GLY A 156 -12.55 8.58 3.15
N GLY A 157 -11.25 8.82 2.98
CA GLY A 157 -10.63 10.14 3.05
C GLY A 157 -10.83 10.99 1.79
N GLN A 158 -11.45 10.44 0.74
CA GLN A 158 -11.61 11.09 -0.57
C GLN A 158 -10.28 11.55 -1.20
N TYR A 159 -9.19 10.82 -0.91
CA TYR A 159 -7.87 11.02 -1.54
C TYR A 159 -7.76 10.25 -2.87
N LEU A 160 -8.54 9.18 -3.00
CA LEU A 160 -8.80 8.43 -4.24
C LEU A 160 -10.31 8.36 -4.46
N GLY A 161 -10.73 8.36 -5.73
CA GLY A 161 -12.14 8.25 -6.10
C GLY A 161 -12.31 7.68 -7.51
N ALA A 162 -13.56 7.62 -8.00
CA ALA A 162 -13.93 7.03 -9.29
C ALA A 162 -13.03 7.41 -10.48
N PRO A 163 -12.48 8.64 -10.60
CA PRO A 163 -11.55 8.96 -11.69
C PRO A 163 -10.19 8.26 -11.61
N ALA A 164 -9.84 7.65 -10.47
CA ALA A 164 -8.56 6.99 -10.22
C ALA A 164 -8.69 5.51 -9.84
N VAL A 165 -9.93 4.98 -9.71
CA VAL A 165 -10.22 3.64 -9.21
C VAL A 165 -11.31 2.98 -10.04
N ALA A 166 -10.96 1.95 -10.80
CA ALA A 166 -11.95 1.19 -11.59
C ALA A 166 -12.76 0.22 -10.72
N SER A 167 -12.12 -0.44 -9.79
CA SER A 167 -12.74 -1.27 -8.75
C SER A 167 -11.74 -1.57 -7.63
N VAL A 168 -12.25 -2.10 -6.52
CA VAL A 168 -11.47 -2.41 -5.33
C VAL A 168 -11.75 -3.85 -4.88
N ALA A 169 -10.68 -4.58 -4.50
CA ALA A 169 -10.81 -5.83 -3.75
C ALA A 169 -9.97 -5.75 -2.46
N LEU A 170 -10.62 -6.01 -1.33
CA LEU A 170 -10.04 -5.96 0.01
C LEU A 170 -9.97 -7.38 0.58
N PHE A 171 -8.79 -7.81 0.98
CA PHE A 171 -8.56 -9.13 1.55
C PHE A 171 -8.04 -9.01 2.99
N GLY A 172 -8.81 -9.50 3.96
CA GLY A 172 -8.43 -9.52 5.37
C GLY A 172 -8.09 -8.12 5.91
N CYS A 173 -8.99 -7.14 5.72
CA CYS A 173 -8.73 -5.73 6.06
C CYS A 173 -9.39 -5.33 7.36
N GLN A 174 -8.60 -4.88 8.32
CA GLN A 174 -9.05 -4.48 9.65
C GLN A 174 -9.48 -3.00 9.67
N VAL A 175 -10.66 -2.68 9.15
CA VAL A 175 -11.21 -1.32 9.19
C VAL A 175 -12.05 -1.10 10.45
N SER A 176 -12.83 -2.10 10.85
CA SER A 176 -13.83 -1.98 11.93
C SER A 176 -13.60 -2.92 13.11
N ARG A 177 -12.44 -3.58 13.20
CA ARG A 177 -12.17 -4.58 14.24
C ARG A 177 -12.38 -4.02 15.65
N ASN A 178 -13.16 -4.72 16.44
CA ASN A 178 -13.35 -4.43 17.84
C ASN A 178 -12.37 -5.24 18.71
N TYR A 179 -11.15 -4.72 18.88
CA TYR A 179 -10.16 -5.35 19.77
C TYR A 179 -10.33 -4.82 21.21
N TRP A 180 -11.14 -5.53 21.99
CA TRP A 180 -11.57 -5.10 23.31
C TRP A 180 -10.46 -4.68 24.29
N PRO A 181 -9.24 -5.28 24.32
CA PRO A 181 -8.19 -4.81 25.22
C PRO A 181 -7.79 -3.35 24.99
N LEU A 182 -7.86 -2.87 23.74
CA LEU A 182 -7.58 -1.46 23.41
C LEU A 182 -8.75 -0.53 23.77
N LYS A 183 -9.95 -1.07 24.10
CA LYS A 183 -11.06 -0.28 24.64
C LYS A 183 -10.85 0.11 26.11
N ILE A 184 -9.82 -0.43 26.75
CA ILE A 184 -9.40 -0.06 28.12
C ILE A 184 -8.37 1.08 28.00
N PRO A 185 -8.71 2.34 28.34
CA PRO A 185 -7.83 3.48 28.08
C PRO A 185 -6.40 3.34 28.65
N PRO A 186 -6.18 2.84 29.90
CA PRO A 186 -4.83 2.62 30.40
C PRO A 186 -3.99 1.65 29.57
N VAL A 187 -4.60 0.62 28.95
CA VAL A 187 -3.92 -0.35 28.09
C VAL A 187 -3.51 0.30 26.78
N GLU A 188 -4.43 1.02 26.14
CA GLU A 188 -4.16 1.75 24.89
C GLU A 188 -3.09 2.84 25.12
N TRP A 189 -3.23 3.65 26.16
CA TRP A 189 -2.28 4.72 26.46
C TRP A 189 -0.89 4.17 26.84
N GLY A 190 -0.83 3.10 27.65
CA GLY A 190 0.41 2.42 28.01
C GLY A 190 1.12 1.84 26.78
N GLY A 191 0.39 1.16 25.92
CA GLY A 191 0.93 0.62 24.66
C GLY A 191 1.50 1.71 23.76
N ARG A 192 0.76 2.80 23.55
CA ARG A 192 1.25 3.95 22.76
C ARG A 192 2.47 4.63 23.42
N PHE A 193 2.49 4.74 24.75
CA PHE A 193 3.62 5.30 25.46
C PHE A 193 4.91 4.47 25.28
N ILE A 194 4.79 3.14 25.28
CA ILE A 194 5.92 2.24 25.00
C ILE A 194 6.37 2.39 23.55
N LEU A 195 5.44 2.33 22.58
CA LEU A 195 5.75 2.45 21.17
C LEU A 195 6.44 3.77 20.83
N LYS A 196 6.05 4.89 21.45
CA LYS A 196 6.68 6.19 21.23
C LYS A 196 8.18 6.24 21.58
N ARG A 197 8.71 5.25 22.29
CA ARG A 197 10.14 5.12 22.62
C ARG A 197 10.93 4.32 21.59
N MET A 198 10.24 3.77 20.61
CA MET A 198 10.81 2.97 19.53
C MET A 198 10.73 3.76 18.22
N ALA A 199 11.59 3.42 17.26
CA ALA A 199 11.46 3.93 15.90
C ALA A 199 10.59 2.99 15.04
N GLU A 200 10.67 1.69 15.33
CA GLU A 200 10.05 0.63 14.55
C GLU A 200 9.79 -0.62 15.39
N VAL A 201 8.97 -1.51 14.88
CA VAL A 201 8.76 -2.86 15.39
C VAL A 201 9.26 -3.85 14.34
N SER A 202 10.20 -4.71 14.76
CA SER A 202 10.82 -5.66 13.83
C SER A 202 9.91 -6.83 13.49
N GLY A 203 9.61 -6.97 12.19
CA GLY A 203 8.83 -8.09 11.68
C GLY A 203 9.52 -9.42 11.90
N ALA A 204 10.82 -9.49 11.67
CA ALA A 204 11.60 -10.71 11.83
C ALA A 204 11.65 -11.17 13.30
N ARG A 205 11.87 -10.23 14.26
CA ARG A 205 11.93 -10.53 15.69
C ARG A 205 10.61 -11.08 16.23
N PHE A 206 9.49 -10.55 15.73
CA PHE A 206 8.15 -10.96 16.16
C PHE A 206 7.53 -12.02 15.23
N LYS A 207 8.29 -12.56 14.27
CA LYS A 207 7.83 -13.56 13.29
C LYS A 207 6.57 -13.12 12.54
N ARG A 208 6.48 -11.82 12.21
CA ARG A 208 5.35 -11.22 11.50
C ARG A 208 5.59 -11.08 10.00
N GLY A 209 6.86 -10.99 9.58
CA GLY A 209 7.23 -10.84 8.18
C GLY A 209 8.68 -10.38 8.01
N PRO A 210 9.11 -10.18 6.75
CA PRO A 210 10.49 -9.83 6.43
C PRO A 210 10.82 -8.34 6.65
N GLU A 211 9.80 -7.48 6.76
CA GLU A 211 9.97 -6.04 6.90
C GLU A 211 9.67 -5.57 8.33
N ASP A 212 10.20 -4.40 8.68
CA ASP A 212 9.90 -3.72 9.93
C ASP A 212 8.78 -2.70 9.72
N GLU A 213 7.94 -2.45 10.73
CA GLU A 213 6.88 -1.45 10.69
C GLU A 213 7.26 -0.19 11.48
N PRO A 214 7.09 1.01 10.89
CA PRO A 214 7.29 2.25 11.63
C PRO A 214 6.27 2.37 12.76
N VAL A 215 6.70 2.85 13.92
CA VAL A 215 5.81 2.94 15.08
C VAL A 215 4.65 3.90 14.87
N GLY A 216 4.77 4.88 13.99
CA GLY A 216 3.67 5.79 13.65
C GLY A 216 2.44 5.07 13.12
N VAL A 217 2.62 4.06 12.26
CA VAL A 217 1.53 3.20 11.75
C VAL A 217 0.86 2.45 12.90
N LEU A 218 1.65 1.83 13.78
CA LEU A 218 1.12 1.05 14.89
C LEU A 218 0.39 1.92 15.92
N ILE A 219 0.92 3.10 16.24
CA ILE A 219 0.28 4.06 17.15
C ILE A 219 -1.04 4.54 16.56
N GLU A 220 -1.09 4.79 15.25
CA GLU A 220 -2.31 5.24 14.59
C GLU A 220 -3.38 4.14 14.59
N THR A 221 -3.02 2.91 14.24
CA THR A 221 -3.95 1.76 14.26
C THR A 221 -4.44 1.46 15.68
N MET A 222 -3.57 1.50 16.70
CA MET A 222 -4.00 1.38 18.09
C MET A 222 -5.01 2.46 18.49
N ARG A 223 -4.79 3.70 18.06
CA ARG A 223 -5.71 4.81 18.32
C ARG A 223 -7.10 4.53 17.75
N TRP A 224 -7.21 4.01 16.53
CA TRP A 224 -8.50 3.71 15.93
C TRP A 224 -9.29 2.66 16.71
N HIS A 225 -8.58 1.67 17.27
CA HIS A 225 -9.20 0.61 18.07
C HIS A 225 -9.44 0.98 19.53
N GLY A 226 -8.96 2.14 20.01
CA GLY A 226 -9.20 2.66 21.34
C GLY A 226 -10.66 2.99 21.61
N LEU A 227 -11.02 3.19 22.89
CA LEU A 227 -12.38 3.51 23.31
C LEU A 227 -12.95 4.77 22.63
N PHE A 228 -12.10 5.79 22.51
CA PHE A 228 -12.45 7.09 21.89
C PHE A 228 -11.95 7.20 20.45
N GLY A 229 -11.42 6.10 19.92
CA GLY A 229 -10.86 6.06 18.58
C GLY A 229 -11.91 5.95 17.49
N ARG A 230 -11.54 6.40 16.30
CA ARG A 230 -12.31 6.22 15.09
C ARG A 230 -11.36 5.99 13.90
N PHE A 231 -11.83 5.29 12.89
CA PHE A 231 -11.12 5.16 11.63
C PHE A 231 -11.14 6.50 10.89
N GLY A 232 -10.00 7.19 10.92
CA GLY A 232 -9.85 8.54 10.39
C GLY A 232 -8.56 9.20 10.86
N ASP A 233 -8.25 10.36 10.32
CA ASP A 233 -7.18 11.23 10.79
C ASP A 233 -7.73 12.43 11.59
N THR A 234 -6.92 13.48 11.71
CA THR A 234 -7.33 14.73 12.41
C THR A 234 -8.29 15.59 11.58
N GLU A 235 -8.29 15.41 10.27
CA GLU A 235 -9.04 16.25 9.34
C GLU A 235 -10.34 15.56 8.88
N ARG A 236 -10.32 14.22 8.72
CA ARG A 236 -11.40 13.48 8.07
C ARG A 236 -11.77 12.21 8.85
N ASP A 237 -13.06 11.96 8.88
CA ASP A 237 -13.65 10.71 9.35
C ASP A 237 -13.77 9.76 8.16
N TRP A 238 -12.81 8.86 8.01
CA TRP A 238 -12.77 7.94 6.87
C TRP A 238 -13.89 6.93 6.91
N TRP A 239 -14.31 6.53 8.11
CA TRP A 239 -15.43 5.60 8.27
C TRP A 239 -16.71 6.17 7.66
N LYS A 240 -17.02 7.43 7.96
CA LYS A 240 -18.17 8.10 7.36
C LYS A 240 -18.02 8.30 5.86
N GLY A 241 -16.83 8.67 5.42
CA GLY A 241 -16.56 8.88 4.00
C GLY A 241 -16.65 7.60 3.15
N LEU A 242 -16.52 6.41 3.75
CA LEU A 242 -16.73 5.15 3.03
C LEU A 242 -18.18 4.99 2.53
N ALA A 243 -19.17 5.63 3.18
CA ALA A 243 -20.56 5.60 2.72
C ALA A 243 -20.79 6.32 1.39
N ASP A 244 -19.88 7.25 1.04
CA ASP A 244 -19.95 8.04 -0.20
C ASP A 244 -19.11 7.44 -1.33
N VAL A 245 -18.54 6.26 -1.12
CA VAL A 245 -17.69 5.58 -2.13
C VAL A 245 -18.55 4.90 -3.18
N ASP A 246 -18.48 5.42 -4.38
CA ASP A 246 -19.22 4.89 -5.55
C ASP A 246 -18.24 4.20 -6.54
N VAL A 247 -17.63 3.10 -6.08
CA VAL A 247 -16.81 2.21 -6.92
C VAL A 247 -17.16 0.76 -6.63
N PRO A 248 -17.11 -0.15 -7.62
CA PRO A 248 -17.31 -1.57 -7.36
C PRO A 248 -16.31 -2.08 -6.32
N LEU A 249 -16.82 -2.67 -5.23
CA LEU A 249 -16.01 -3.13 -4.11
C LEU A 249 -16.32 -4.59 -3.77
N LEU A 250 -15.26 -5.40 -3.66
CA LEU A 250 -15.28 -6.76 -3.16
C LEU A 250 -14.52 -6.80 -1.83
N ALA A 251 -15.17 -7.24 -0.76
CA ALA A 251 -14.51 -7.55 0.51
C ALA A 251 -14.46 -9.08 0.69
N VAL A 252 -13.27 -9.58 1.06
CA VAL A 252 -13.04 -11.01 1.29
C VAL A 252 -12.43 -11.18 2.66
N SER A 253 -13.12 -11.94 3.52
CA SER A 253 -12.64 -12.41 4.81
C SER A 253 -12.62 -13.93 4.85
N ALA A 254 -11.92 -14.52 5.82
CA ALA A 254 -11.86 -15.96 6.00
C ALA A 254 -12.42 -16.32 7.37
N ALA A 255 -13.35 -17.30 7.42
CA ALA A 255 -13.99 -17.75 8.65
C ALA A 255 -13.01 -18.21 9.75
N GLY A 256 -11.79 -18.65 9.36
CA GLY A 256 -10.72 -19.02 10.28
C GLY A 256 -9.73 -17.89 10.58
N ASP A 257 -9.95 -16.68 10.08
CA ASP A 257 -9.06 -15.55 10.35
C ASP A 257 -9.40 -14.88 11.69
N HIS A 258 -8.57 -15.12 12.70
CA HIS A 258 -8.74 -14.51 14.01
C HIS A 258 -8.33 -13.03 14.07
N GLN A 259 -7.66 -12.53 13.03
CA GLN A 259 -7.28 -11.12 12.93
C GLN A 259 -8.32 -10.28 12.22
N ASP A 260 -9.02 -10.85 11.26
CA ASP A 260 -10.07 -10.21 10.50
C ASP A 260 -11.26 -11.19 10.32
N PRO A 261 -11.99 -11.47 11.39
CA PRO A 261 -13.15 -12.39 11.33
C PRO A 261 -14.28 -11.84 10.46
N ASP A 262 -15.09 -12.73 9.98
CA ASP A 262 -16.19 -12.49 9.03
C ASP A 262 -17.47 -11.88 9.66
N TRP A 263 -17.42 -11.51 10.97
CA TRP A 263 -18.54 -10.91 11.73
C TRP A 263 -18.27 -9.49 12.22
#